data_028114229feb03b788f1fb9b733fd0be
#
_entry.id   028114229feb03b788f1fb9b733fd0be
#
_cell.length_a   1.000
_cell.length_b   1.000
_cell.length_c   1.000
_cell.angle_alpha   90.00
_cell.angle_beta   90.00
_cell.angle_gamma   90.00
#
_symmetry.space_group_name_H-M   'P 1'
#
loop_
_entity.id
_entity.type
_entity.pdbx_description
1 polymer ?
#
loop_
_entity_poly.entity_id
_entity_poly.type
_entity_poly.pdbx_seq_one_letter_code
_entity_poly.pdbx_strand_id
1 'polypeptide(L)'
;MAKPPRPRRAQREQSRALRKQVRRTERLANELPGGSPDHPIDVASAAIVEGKARGTPCIQCGGDLELRGDRATATARGVLREIALACRRCHAPRTLWFRVAPVAAN
;
A
#
# COMPACT_ATOMS: atom_id res chain seq x y z
N MET A 1 12.57 -39.29 -24.76
CA MET A 1 12.21 -38.60 -23.50
C MET A 1 12.60 -37.16 -23.61
N ALA A 2 11.63 -36.26 -23.49
CA ALA A 2 11.94 -34.84 -23.37
C ALA A 2 12.68 -34.58 -22.07
N LYS A 3 13.85 -33.95 -22.14
CA LYS A 3 14.55 -33.54 -20.94
C LYS A 3 13.67 -32.50 -20.20
N PRO A 4 13.45 -32.64 -18.89
CA PRO A 4 12.78 -31.58 -18.14
C PRO A 4 13.57 -30.28 -18.27
N PRO A 5 12.90 -29.09 -18.29
CA PRO A 5 13.62 -27.83 -18.37
C PRO A 5 14.63 -27.73 -17.23
N ARG A 6 15.79 -27.15 -17.50
CA ARG A 6 16.80 -26.97 -16.46
C ARG A 6 16.19 -26.21 -15.29
N PRO A 7 16.36 -26.70 -14.04
CA PRO A 7 15.72 -26.05 -12.86
C PRO A 7 15.99 -24.56 -12.76
N ARG A 8 17.20 -24.12 -13.10
CA ARG A 8 17.59 -22.70 -13.07
C ARG A 8 16.78 -21.85 -14.05
N ARG A 9 16.52 -22.37 -15.26
CA ARG A 9 15.73 -21.65 -16.26
C ARG A 9 14.26 -21.53 -15.83
N ALA A 10 13.68 -22.60 -15.34
CA ALA A 10 12.32 -22.61 -14.84
C ALA A 10 12.16 -21.64 -13.66
N GLN A 11 13.11 -21.63 -12.73
CA GLN A 11 13.11 -20.71 -11.60
C GLN A 11 13.22 -19.25 -12.05
N ARG A 12 14.05 -18.95 -13.05
CA ARG A 12 14.18 -17.58 -13.59
C ARG A 12 12.89 -17.10 -14.24
N GLU A 13 12.24 -17.97 -15.01
CA GLU A 13 10.97 -17.65 -15.66
C GLU A 13 9.87 -17.41 -14.65
N GLN A 14 9.76 -18.26 -13.61
CA GLN A 14 8.82 -18.10 -12.52
C GLN A 14 9.08 -16.80 -11.74
N SER A 15 10.34 -16.49 -11.45
CA SER A 15 10.72 -15.26 -10.76
C SER A 15 10.38 -14.01 -11.56
N ARG A 16 10.57 -14.04 -12.88
CA ARG A 16 10.19 -12.94 -13.76
C ARG A 16 8.68 -12.72 -13.79
N ALA A 17 7.92 -13.81 -13.92
CA ALA A 17 6.48 -13.76 -13.95
C ALA A 17 5.92 -13.20 -12.63
N LEU A 18 6.47 -13.67 -11.51
CA LEU A 18 6.09 -13.21 -10.19
C LEU A 18 6.40 -11.71 -9.99
N ARG A 19 7.60 -11.28 -10.35
CA ARG A 19 7.98 -9.85 -10.25
C ARG A 19 7.11 -8.96 -11.12
N LYS A 20 6.77 -9.42 -12.32
CA LYS A 20 5.88 -8.69 -13.23
C LYS A 20 4.48 -8.56 -12.63
N GLN A 21 3.97 -9.61 -12.02
CA GLN A 21 2.67 -9.61 -11.35
C GLN A 21 2.66 -8.67 -10.16
N VAL A 22 3.71 -8.69 -9.32
CA VAL A 22 3.86 -7.80 -8.19
C VAL A 22 3.86 -6.34 -8.64
N ARG A 23 4.63 -6.00 -9.68
CA ARG A 23 4.68 -4.63 -10.20
C ARG A 23 3.35 -4.18 -10.77
N ARG A 24 2.61 -5.07 -11.44
CA ARG A 24 1.27 -4.77 -11.95
C ARG A 24 0.32 -4.45 -10.81
N THR A 25 0.33 -5.26 -9.76
CA THR A 25 -0.51 -5.05 -8.58
C THR A 25 -0.17 -3.74 -7.89
N GLU A 26 1.11 -3.39 -7.77
CA GLU A 26 1.55 -2.12 -7.18
C GLU A 26 1.09 -0.91 -8.01
N ARG A 27 1.15 -0.99 -9.33
CA ARG A 27 0.65 0.09 -10.20
C ARG A 27 -0.84 0.30 -10.04
N LEU A 28 -1.61 -0.78 -9.98
CA LEU A 28 -3.06 -0.70 -9.74
C LEU A 28 -3.36 -0.12 -8.36
N ALA A 29 -2.57 -0.50 -7.36
CA ALA A 29 -2.72 0.03 -6.01
C ALA A 29 -2.55 1.54 -5.96
N ASN A 30 -1.62 2.09 -6.75
CA ASN A 30 -1.37 3.54 -6.80
C ASN A 30 -2.57 4.33 -7.34
N GLU A 31 -3.43 3.70 -8.10
CA GLU A 31 -4.64 4.32 -8.67
C GLU A 31 -5.84 4.23 -7.73
N LEU A 32 -5.78 3.37 -6.72
CA LEU A 32 -6.85 3.21 -5.74
C LEU A 32 -6.85 4.35 -4.73
N PRO A 33 -8.00 4.62 -4.06
CA PRO A 33 -8.04 5.60 -2.98
C PRO A 33 -7.00 5.27 -1.91
N GLY A 34 -6.21 6.26 -1.51
CA GLY A 34 -5.13 6.12 -0.56
C GLY A 34 -3.82 5.58 -1.15
N GLY A 35 -3.79 5.24 -2.44
CA GLY A 35 -2.61 4.66 -3.08
C GLY A 35 -1.52 5.66 -3.45
N SER A 36 -1.84 6.94 -3.49
CA SER A 36 -0.89 8.00 -3.82
C SER A 36 -1.28 9.30 -3.12
N PRO A 37 -0.33 10.26 -2.98
CA PRO A 37 -0.68 11.56 -2.41
C PRO A 37 -1.69 12.36 -3.23
N ASP A 38 -1.84 12.04 -4.51
CA ASP A 38 -2.81 12.67 -5.39
C ASP A 38 -4.22 12.09 -5.23
N HIS A 39 -4.33 10.90 -4.64
CA HIS A 39 -5.58 10.20 -4.41
C HIS A 39 -5.73 9.77 -2.94
N PRO A 40 -5.62 10.71 -1.99
CA PRO A 40 -5.74 10.36 -0.58
C PRO A 40 -7.17 9.97 -0.22
N ILE A 41 -7.30 9.17 0.84
CA ILE A 41 -8.61 8.89 1.45
C ILE A 41 -8.96 10.06 2.34
N ASP A 42 -10.09 10.70 2.09
CA ASP A 42 -10.58 11.79 2.92
C ASP A 42 -11.20 11.24 4.21
N VAL A 43 -10.77 11.77 5.34
CA VAL A 43 -11.29 11.41 6.67
C VAL A 43 -11.62 12.65 7.47
N ALA A 44 -12.61 12.52 8.35
CA ALA A 44 -13.08 13.64 9.16
C ALA A 44 -12.13 13.99 10.30
N SER A 45 -11.38 13.04 10.82
CA SER A 45 -10.47 13.28 11.93
C SER A 45 -9.24 12.38 11.85
N ALA A 46 -8.15 12.84 12.47
CA ALA A 46 -6.91 12.08 12.58
C ALA A 46 -7.09 10.76 13.35
N ALA A 47 -8.03 10.71 14.27
CA ALA A 47 -8.28 9.51 15.07
C ALA A 47 -8.73 8.29 14.24
N ILE A 48 -9.29 8.53 13.06
CA ILE A 48 -9.80 7.46 12.19
C ILE A 48 -8.68 6.82 11.36
N VAL A 49 -7.60 7.56 11.09
CA VAL A 49 -6.55 7.19 10.13
C VAL A 49 -5.92 5.84 10.43
N GLU A 50 -5.45 5.64 11.66
CA GLU A 50 -4.75 4.41 12.03
C GLU A 50 -5.63 3.17 11.90
N GLY A 51 -6.87 3.25 12.40
CA GLY A 51 -7.83 2.15 12.31
C GLY A 51 -8.15 1.77 10.87
N LYS A 52 -8.36 2.76 10.01
CA LYS A 52 -8.59 2.51 8.58
C LYS A 52 -7.37 1.92 7.89
N ALA A 53 -6.18 2.41 8.20
CA ALA A 53 -4.93 1.89 7.62
C ALA A 53 -4.72 0.44 8.01
N ARG A 54 -4.86 0.10 9.29
CA ARG A 54 -4.73 -1.28 9.79
C ARG A 54 -5.84 -2.20 9.28
N GLY A 55 -7.03 -1.68 9.06
CA GLY A 55 -8.16 -2.42 8.53
C GLY A 55 -8.08 -2.72 7.04
N THR A 56 -7.11 -2.13 6.33
CA THR A 56 -6.91 -2.37 4.90
C THR A 56 -6.08 -3.64 4.73
N PRO A 57 -6.56 -4.64 3.98
CA PRO A 57 -5.77 -5.85 3.75
C PRO A 57 -4.61 -5.57 2.79
N CYS A 58 -3.56 -6.38 2.90
CA CYS A 58 -2.44 -6.32 1.96
C CYS A 58 -2.92 -6.61 0.55
N ILE A 59 -2.59 -5.73 -0.40
CA ILE A 59 -3.03 -5.88 -1.78
C ILE A 59 -2.34 -7.05 -2.49
N GLN A 60 -1.18 -7.50 -1.98
CA GLN A 60 -0.45 -8.62 -2.57
C GLN A 60 -0.94 -9.98 -2.08
N CYS A 61 -1.29 -10.12 -0.80
CA CYS A 61 -1.63 -11.42 -0.23
C CYS A 61 -2.89 -11.44 0.65
N GLY A 62 -3.50 -10.29 0.90
CA GLY A 62 -4.67 -10.18 1.76
C GLY A 62 -4.37 -10.27 3.26
N GLY A 63 -3.11 -10.33 3.66
CA GLY A 63 -2.71 -10.40 5.06
C GLY A 63 -2.89 -9.08 5.80
N ASP A 64 -2.66 -9.11 7.12
CA ASP A 64 -2.80 -7.94 7.97
C ASP A 64 -1.59 -7.01 7.82
N LEU A 65 -1.88 -5.71 7.79
CA LEU A 65 -0.85 -4.68 7.73
C LEU A 65 -0.47 -4.21 9.12
N GLU A 66 0.82 -4.00 9.34
CA GLU A 66 1.39 -3.49 10.57
C GLU A 66 1.93 -2.08 10.35
N LEU A 67 1.63 -1.17 11.28
CA LEU A 67 2.08 0.21 11.22
C LEU A 67 3.60 0.29 11.38
N ARG A 68 4.27 1.00 10.48
CA ARG A 68 5.71 1.22 10.49
C ARG A 68 6.10 2.67 10.69
N GLY A 69 5.29 3.60 10.22
CA GLY A 69 5.57 5.01 10.35
C GLY A 69 4.38 5.86 9.97
N ASP A 70 4.43 7.13 10.36
CA ASP A 70 3.35 8.09 10.16
C ASP A 70 3.99 9.47 10.00
N ARG A 71 3.70 10.12 8.87
CA ARG A 71 4.17 11.47 8.59
C ARG A 71 2.99 12.37 8.26
N ALA A 72 2.93 13.52 8.89
CA ALA A 72 1.90 14.51 8.64
C ALA A 72 2.50 15.72 7.92
N THR A 73 1.81 16.18 6.87
CA THR A 73 2.21 17.37 6.11
C THR A 73 1.02 18.30 6.00
N ALA A 74 1.16 19.53 6.46
CA ALA A 74 0.11 20.53 6.31
C ALA A 74 0.00 20.97 4.85
N THR A 75 -1.23 21.03 4.34
CA THR A 75 -1.52 21.49 2.99
C THR A 75 -2.66 22.52 3.03
N ALA A 76 -2.91 23.19 1.91
CA ALA A 76 -4.02 24.13 1.79
C ALA A 76 -5.39 23.45 1.97
N ARG A 77 -5.46 22.14 1.76
CA ARG A 77 -6.71 21.35 1.83
C ARG A 77 -6.86 20.55 3.11
N GLY A 78 -5.95 20.72 4.05
CA GLY A 78 -5.94 19.98 5.31
C GLY A 78 -4.58 19.34 5.55
N VAL A 79 -4.55 18.29 6.38
CA VAL A 79 -3.32 17.57 6.70
C VAL A 79 -3.26 16.28 5.90
N LEU A 80 -2.20 16.14 5.12
CA LEU A 80 -1.92 14.91 4.39
C LEU A 80 -1.13 13.97 5.31
N ARG A 81 -1.65 12.77 5.54
CA ARG A 81 -1.03 11.74 6.37
C ARG A 81 -0.49 10.62 5.49
N GLU A 82 0.81 10.41 5.58
CA GLU A 82 1.49 9.29 4.92
C GLU A 82 1.71 8.19 5.95
N ILE A 83 1.00 7.08 5.79
CA ILE A 83 1.06 5.94 6.71
C ILE A 83 1.86 4.83 6.07
N ALA A 84 3.03 4.55 6.64
CA ALA A 84 3.87 3.44 6.19
C ALA A 84 3.49 2.17 6.94
N LEU A 85 3.23 1.10 6.18
CA LEU A 85 2.83 -0.19 6.72
C LEU A 85 3.65 -1.31 6.06
N ALA A 86 3.64 -2.48 6.68
CA ALA A 86 4.21 -3.69 6.10
C ALA A 86 3.29 -4.86 6.41
N CYS A 87 3.15 -5.78 5.46
CA CYS A 87 2.34 -6.97 5.67
C CYS A 87 3.03 -7.94 6.63
N ARG A 88 2.31 -8.45 7.61
CA ARG A 88 2.82 -9.45 8.55
C ARG A 88 3.07 -10.79 7.89
N ARG A 89 2.39 -11.08 6.79
CA ARG A 89 2.50 -12.37 6.11
C ARG A 89 3.54 -12.37 5.02
N CYS A 90 3.45 -11.46 4.04
CA CYS A 90 4.36 -11.44 2.89
C CYS A 90 5.45 -10.38 2.99
N HIS A 91 5.44 -9.54 4.02
CA HIS A 91 6.41 -8.48 4.30
C HIS A 91 6.44 -7.37 3.24
N ALA A 92 5.46 -7.34 2.32
CA ALA A 92 5.38 -6.29 1.32
C ALA A 92 5.15 -4.93 2.00
N PRO A 93 5.91 -3.89 1.62
CA PRO A 93 5.67 -2.55 2.12
C PRO A 93 4.40 -1.98 1.50
N ARG A 94 3.71 -1.13 2.26
CA ARG A 94 2.52 -0.43 1.80
C ARG A 94 2.51 0.97 2.36
N THR A 95 2.26 1.95 1.53
CA THR A 95 1.99 3.32 1.98
C THR A 95 0.55 3.66 1.65
N LEU A 96 -0.17 4.16 2.65
CA LEU A 96 -1.53 4.67 2.47
C LEU A 96 -1.54 6.16 2.77
N TRP A 97 -2.26 6.90 1.95
CA TRP A 97 -2.36 8.34 2.05
C TRP A 97 -3.77 8.74 2.48
N PHE A 98 -3.85 9.58 3.50
CA PHE A 98 -5.10 10.09 4.03
C PHE A 98 -5.04 11.61 4.05
N ARG A 99 -6.18 12.25 3.82
CA ARG A 99 -6.31 13.68 4.00
C ARG A 99 -7.30 13.94 5.12
N VAL A 100 -6.81 14.57 6.18
CA VAL A 100 -7.65 14.99 7.30
C VAL A 100 -8.15 16.39 6.99
N ALA A 101 -9.48 16.56 6.97
CA ALA A 101 -10.09 17.85 6.70
C ALA A 101 -9.62 18.89 7.72
N PRO A 102 -9.45 20.16 7.31
CA PRO A 102 -9.13 21.22 8.26
C PRO A 102 -10.26 21.35 9.28
N VAL A 103 -9.87 21.60 10.55
CA VAL A 103 -10.85 21.90 11.60
C VAL A 103 -11.55 23.19 11.21
N ALA A 104 -12.89 23.13 11.14
CA ALA A 104 -13.67 24.33 10.87
C ALA A 104 -13.43 25.35 11.97
N ALA A 105 -12.94 26.54 11.61
CA ALA A 105 -12.83 27.64 12.54
C ALA A 105 -14.24 28.14 12.87
N ASN A 106 -14.61 28.07 14.13
CA ASN A 106 -15.85 28.66 14.62
C ASN A 106 -15.63 30.14 14.92
#